data_1cc0eeb21dd94fed4836eee8799d701f
#
_entry.id   1cc0eeb21dd94fed4836eee8799d701f
#
_cell.length_a   1.000
_cell.length_b   1.000
_cell.length_c   1.000
_cell.angle_alpha   90.00
_cell.angle_beta   90.00
_cell.angle_gamma   90.00
#
_symmetry.space_group_name_H-M   'P 1'
#
loop_
_entity.id
_entity.type
_entity.pdbx_description
1 polymer ?
#
loop_
_entity_poly.entity_id
_entity_poly.type
_entity_poly.pdbx_seq_one_letter_code
_entity_poly.pdbx_strand_id
1 'polypeptide(L)'
;MPHSTVKAASALRARFTGEAKATARPGIDRSGGMGLDHCTPEQTELRALLALACFNQGALMAPSIRWAVGHIGAYAPIISPRFDHLVLIVDACDNVALHLAGTPNNPNMPAMRVEECRGYDLWQLRHLTTNAQLYVCERATLPTTADRGKRRPIPRRRSGMADPLTEVELAMLAAVPEISPPMKRLLAGLWVRMSLRDPGGTFHLGGWFNDPLYRKPGRAHWASDCRLWGYHGRWDLEWRGYPFPDDLVAALTHPVAGITGATATRTSARSWVIRLAEAELHLHDREL
;
A
#
# COMPACT_ATOMS: atom_id res chain seq x y z
N MET A 1 5.20 -26.60 -11.44
CA MET A 1 6.59 -26.08 -11.36
C MET A 1 7.44 -26.98 -10.48
N PRO A 2 8.74 -27.17 -10.79
CA PRO A 2 9.63 -27.93 -9.92
C PRO A 2 9.72 -27.29 -8.53
N HIS A 3 9.74 -28.11 -7.50
CA HIS A 3 9.76 -27.68 -6.10
C HIS A 3 10.97 -26.74 -5.76
N SER A 4 12.08 -26.87 -6.48
CA SER A 4 13.28 -26.04 -6.38
C SER A 4 13.04 -24.60 -6.84
N THR A 5 12.28 -24.39 -7.92
CA THR A 5 11.99 -23.07 -8.50
C THR A 5 11.12 -22.22 -7.56
N VAL A 6 10.06 -22.81 -6.99
CA VAL A 6 9.20 -22.11 -6.01
C VAL A 6 9.98 -21.76 -4.75
N LYS A 7 10.88 -22.65 -4.29
CA LYS A 7 11.74 -22.40 -3.13
C LYS A 7 12.70 -21.22 -3.36
N ALA A 8 13.31 -21.17 -4.54
CA ALA A 8 14.21 -20.07 -4.92
C ALA A 8 13.46 -18.73 -5.03
N ALA A 9 12.30 -18.73 -5.74
CA ALA A 9 11.45 -17.54 -5.86
C ALA A 9 10.93 -17.04 -4.51
N SER A 10 10.54 -17.96 -3.61
CA SER A 10 10.10 -17.58 -2.25
C SER A 10 11.25 -16.98 -1.43
N ALA A 11 12.45 -17.50 -1.57
CA ALA A 11 13.62 -16.95 -0.89
C ALA A 11 13.98 -15.55 -1.43
N LEU A 12 13.90 -15.37 -2.75
CA LEU A 12 14.12 -14.08 -3.39
C LEU A 12 13.06 -13.05 -2.94
N ARG A 13 11.78 -13.40 -3.03
CA ARG A 13 10.67 -12.56 -2.58
C ARG A 13 10.85 -12.14 -1.12
N ALA A 14 11.18 -13.08 -0.23
CA ALA A 14 11.39 -12.80 1.18
C ALA A 14 12.50 -11.77 1.42
N ARG A 15 13.55 -11.75 0.58
CA ARG A 15 14.63 -10.77 0.68
C ARG A 15 14.16 -9.35 0.33
N PHE A 16 13.31 -9.21 -0.68
CA PHE A 16 12.78 -7.90 -1.11
C PHE A 16 11.65 -7.41 -0.20
N THR A 17 10.72 -8.27 0.18
CA THR A 17 9.53 -7.87 0.93
C THR A 17 9.73 -7.84 2.45
N GLY A 18 10.75 -8.52 2.96
CA GLY A 18 10.93 -8.73 4.40
C GLY A 18 10.00 -9.79 5.00
N GLU A 19 9.19 -10.48 4.18
CA GLU A 19 8.37 -11.61 4.62
C GLU A 19 9.22 -12.78 5.11
N ALA A 20 8.71 -13.60 6.03
CA ALA A 20 9.27 -14.92 6.27
C ALA A 20 9.13 -15.79 5.02
N LYS A 21 10.08 -16.69 4.75
CA LYS A 21 10.03 -17.57 3.55
C LYS A 21 8.74 -18.37 3.42
N ALA A 22 8.18 -18.83 4.54
CA ALA A 22 6.92 -19.55 4.56
C ALA A 22 5.76 -18.65 4.14
N THR A 23 5.76 -17.40 4.58
CA THR A 23 4.77 -16.37 4.23
C THR A 23 4.93 -15.92 2.78
N ALA A 24 6.15 -15.83 2.26
CA ALA A 24 6.43 -15.42 0.89
C ALA A 24 5.91 -16.42 -0.16
N ARG A 25 5.92 -17.71 0.16
CA ARG A 25 5.56 -18.80 -0.77
C ARG A 25 4.19 -18.67 -1.43
N PRO A 26 3.08 -18.38 -0.73
CA PRO A 26 1.76 -18.21 -1.35
C PRO A 26 1.66 -17.01 -2.29
N GLY A 27 2.61 -16.07 -2.23
CA GLY A 27 2.64 -14.90 -3.11
C GLY A 27 3.40 -15.10 -4.41
N ILE A 28 4.01 -16.27 -4.63
CA ILE A 28 4.70 -16.58 -5.88
C ILE A 28 3.67 -16.82 -6.99
N ASP A 29 3.85 -16.17 -8.14
CA ASP A 29 2.97 -16.35 -9.27
C ASP A 29 3.20 -17.70 -9.99
N ARG A 30 2.31 -18.04 -10.91
CA ARG A 30 2.38 -19.32 -11.66
C ARG A 30 3.59 -19.40 -12.59
N SER A 31 4.17 -18.27 -12.99
CA SER A 31 5.38 -18.22 -13.83
C SER A 31 6.67 -18.39 -13.01
N GLY A 32 6.58 -18.33 -11.69
CA GLY A 32 7.72 -18.35 -10.76
C GLY A 32 8.29 -16.99 -10.44
N GLY A 33 7.62 -15.91 -10.85
CA GLY A 33 7.93 -14.54 -10.46
C GLY A 33 7.52 -14.24 -9.02
N MET A 34 7.97 -13.11 -8.51
CA MET A 34 7.66 -12.70 -7.13
C MET A 34 6.19 -12.37 -6.88
N GLY A 35 5.36 -12.27 -7.93
CA GLY A 35 3.92 -12.05 -7.82
C GLY A 35 3.52 -10.69 -7.22
N LEU A 36 4.40 -9.68 -7.26
CA LEU A 36 4.13 -8.38 -6.65
C LEU A 36 2.97 -7.65 -7.34
N ASP A 37 2.90 -7.73 -8.67
CA ASP A 37 1.88 -7.08 -9.50
C ASP A 37 0.79 -8.05 -9.97
N HIS A 38 0.97 -9.36 -9.74
CA HIS A 38 0.03 -10.39 -10.17
C HIS A 38 -1.16 -10.45 -9.21
N CYS A 39 -2.28 -9.86 -9.61
CA CYS A 39 -3.50 -9.82 -8.80
C CYS A 39 -4.76 -9.68 -9.65
N THR A 40 -5.92 -9.85 -9.01
CA THR A 40 -7.22 -9.62 -9.64
C THR A 40 -7.47 -8.13 -9.91
N PRO A 41 -8.39 -7.78 -10.83
CA PRO A 41 -8.78 -6.37 -11.07
C PRO A 41 -9.24 -5.65 -9.80
N GLU A 42 -10.00 -6.35 -8.93
CA GLU A 42 -10.48 -5.82 -7.65
C GLU A 42 -9.32 -5.44 -6.73
N GLN A 43 -8.29 -6.28 -6.70
CA GLN A 43 -7.06 -6.01 -5.93
C GLN A 43 -6.25 -4.86 -6.53
N THR A 44 -6.18 -4.74 -7.85
CA THR A 44 -5.53 -3.61 -8.51
C THR A 44 -6.21 -2.30 -8.13
N GLU A 45 -7.55 -2.27 -8.17
CA GLU A 45 -8.36 -1.12 -7.76
C GLU A 45 -8.11 -0.74 -6.29
N LEU A 46 -8.24 -1.71 -5.37
CA LEU A 46 -8.02 -1.45 -3.94
C LEU A 46 -6.61 -0.90 -3.67
N ARG A 47 -5.58 -1.48 -4.29
CA ARG A 47 -4.20 -1.03 -4.10
C ARG A 47 -3.95 0.36 -4.66
N ALA A 48 -4.59 0.72 -5.78
CA ALA A 48 -4.55 2.08 -6.31
C ALA A 48 -5.23 3.09 -5.36
N LEU A 49 -6.39 2.73 -4.79
CA LEU A 49 -7.06 3.55 -3.77
C LEU A 49 -6.23 3.69 -2.49
N LEU A 50 -5.54 2.63 -2.06
CA LEU A 50 -4.61 2.71 -0.93
C LEU A 50 -3.43 3.63 -1.24
N ALA A 51 -2.90 3.63 -2.47
CA ALA A 51 -1.87 4.58 -2.88
C ALA A 51 -2.39 6.02 -2.76
N LEU A 52 -3.59 6.32 -3.28
CA LEU A 52 -4.21 7.63 -3.14
C LEU A 52 -4.37 8.04 -1.66
N ALA A 53 -4.83 7.12 -0.84
CA ALA A 53 -5.04 7.36 0.58
C ALA A 53 -3.73 7.66 1.34
N CYS A 54 -2.67 6.93 1.01
CA CYS A 54 -1.40 7.03 1.72
C CYS A 54 -0.49 8.13 1.20
N PHE A 55 -0.54 8.44 -0.10
CA PHE A 55 0.27 9.49 -0.69
C PHE A 55 -0.42 10.86 -0.76
N ASN A 56 -1.52 11.06 -0.02
CA ASN A 56 -2.15 12.35 0.18
C ASN A 56 -2.19 12.67 1.67
N GLN A 57 -1.15 13.32 2.16
CA GLN A 57 -1.01 13.65 3.57
C GLN A 57 -0.19 14.92 3.79
N GLY A 58 -0.34 15.51 4.98
CA GLY A 58 0.37 16.73 5.35
C GLY A 58 -0.17 17.97 4.66
N ALA A 59 0.69 18.99 4.51
CA ALA A 59 0.31 20.28 3.95
C ALA A 59 0.12 20.25 2.43
N LEU A 60 0.67 19.25 1.74
CA LEU A 60 0.57 19.10 0.28
C LEU A 60 -0.68 18.35 -0.17
N MET A 61 -1.41 17.72 0.72
CA MET A 61 -2.56 16.85 0.42
C MET A 61 -3.50 17.44 -0.64
N ALA A 62 -3.89 16.62 -1.62
CA ALA A 62 -4.87 17.01 -2.61
C ALA A 62 -6.23 17.30 -1.97
N PRO A 63 -6.89 18.43 -2.29
CA PRO A 63 -8.17 18.79 -1.65
C PRO A 63 -9.28 17.77 -1.84
N SER A 64 -9.28 17.04 -2.95
CA SER A 64 -10.29 16.03 -3.31
C SER A 64 -10.14 14.70 -2.56
N ILE A 65 -8.94 14.41 -2.02
CA ILE A 65 -8.67 13.14 -1.35
C ILE A 65 -8.13 13.43 0.05
N ARG A 66 -9.06 13.55 0.99
CA ARG A 66 -8.76 13.81 2.41
C ARG A 66 -9.03 12.58 3.26
N TRP A 67 -8.46 11.45 2.85
CA TRP A 67 -8.60 10.21 3.59
C TRP A 67 -7.53 10.13 4.67
N ALA A 68 -7.94 9.89 5.90
CA ALA A 68 -7.04 9.96 7.06
C ALA A 68 -6.21 8.69 7.26
N VAL A 69 -5.73 8.05 6.19
CA VAL A 69 -5.01 6.76 6.27
C VAL A 69 -3.50 6.85 6.04
N GLY A 70 -2.95 8.04 5.82
CA GLY A 70 -1.52 8.24 5.52
C GLY A 70 -0.57 7.58 6.52
N HIS A 71 -0.96 7.49 7.78
CA HIS A 71 -0.14 6.87 8.83
C HIS A 71 0.06 5.36 8.67
N ILE A 72 -0.75 4.68 7.86
CA ILE A 72 -0.64 3.22 7.69
C ILE A 72 0.72 2.85 7.10
N GLY A 73 1.25 3.67 6.21
CA GLY A 73 2.58 3.45 5.65
C GLY A 73 3.68 3.35 6.70
N ALA A 74 3.57 4.13 7.79
CA ALA A 74 4.54 4.08 8.90
C ALA A 74 4.40 2.81 9.76
N TYR A 75 3.18 2.26 9.86
CA TYR A 75 2.89 1.09 10.70
C TYR A 75 2.88 -0.24 9.94
N ALA A 76 2.99 -0.21 8.61
CA ALA A 76 3.02 -1.42 7.77
C ALA A 76 4.43 -1.69 7.22
N PRO A 77 5.36 -2.21 8.04
CA PRO A 77 6.73 -2.48 7.62
C PRO A 77 6.83 -3.56 6.54
N ILE A 78 5.77 -4.35 6.33
CA ILE A 78 5.72 -5.37 5.29
C ILE A 78 4.36 -5.33 4.60
N ILE A 79 4.37 -5.08 3.30
CA ILE A 79 3.23 -5.22 2.40
C ILE A 79 3.42 -6.51 1.62
N SER A 80 2.48 -7.43 1.76
CA SER A 80 2.55 -8.78 1.21
C SER A 80 1.39 -9.01 0.23
N PRO A 81 1.57 -8.65 -1.06
CA PRO A 81 0.55 -8.84 -2.06
C PRO A 81 0.32 -10.31 -2.39
N ARG A 82 -0.95 -10.69 -2.58
CA ARG A 82 -1.41 -12.00 -3.05
C ARG A 82 -2.28 -11.79 -4.29
N PHE A 83 -2.60 -12.88 -4.97
CA PHE A 83 -3.41 -12.81 -6.17
C PHE A 83 -4.80 -12.20 -5.89
N ASP A 84 -5.49 -12.70 -4.87
CA ASP A 84 -6.88 -12.38 -4.53
C ASP A 84 -7.04 -11.49 -3.27
N HIS A 85 -5.95 -11.21 -2.56
CA HIS A 85 -5.98 -10.37 -1.37
C HIS A 85 -4.65 -9.65 -1.12
N LEU A 86 -4.67 -8.69 -0.22
CA LEU A 86 -3.48 -8.00 0.29
C LEU A 86 -3.29 -8.34 1.76
N VAL A 87 -2.03 -8.50 2.19
CA VAL A 87 -1.71 -8.69 3.61
C VAL A 87 -0.79 -7.57 4.08
N LEU A 88 -1.18 -6.87 5.13
CA LEU A 88 -0.34 -5.92 5.86
C LEU A 88 0.16 -6.61 7.13
N ILE A 89 1.48 -6.75 7.26
CA ILE A 89 2.11 -7.26 8.47
C ILE A 89 2.63 -6.05 9.24
N VAL A 90 2.07 -5.83 10.41
CA VAL A 90 2.21 -4.58 11.17
C VAL A 90 2.61 -4.84 12.62
N ASP A 91 3.07 -3.79 13.31
CA ASP A 91 3.44 -3.89 14.72
C ASP A 91 2.24 -3.60 15.67
N ALA A 92 1.14 -3.02 15.14
CA ALA A 92 -0.07 -2.68 15.90
C ALA A 92 -1.32 -2.99 15.07
N CYS A 93 -1.69 -4.25 15.03
CA CYS A 93 -2.72 -4.80 14.18
C CYS A 93 -4.09 -4.12 14.38
N ASP A 94 -4.55 -4.03 15.63
CA ASP A 94 -5.83 -3.39 16.00
C ASP A 94 -5.87 -1.93 15.52
N ASN A 95 -4.78 -1.18 15.75
CA ASN A 95 -4.72 0.23 15.39
C ASN A 95 -4.84 0.43 13.88
N VAL A 96 -4.10 -0.34 13.10
CA VAL A 96 -4.10 -0.24 11.63
C VAL A 96 -5.45 -0.66 11.06
N ALA A 97 -5.99 -1.80 11.49
CA ALA A 97 -7.28 -2.30 11.00
C ALA A 97 -8.43 -1.35 11.33
N LEU A 98 -8.49 -0.88 12.58
CA LEU A 98 -9.53 0.04 13.04
C LEU A 98 -9.37 1.44 12.40
N HIS A 99 -8.14 1.85 12.13
CA HIS A 99 -7.89 3.10 11.44
C HIS A 99 -8.36 3.03 9.98
N LEU A 100 -8.07 1.94 9.25
CA LEU A 100 -8.55 1.72 7.89
C LEU A 100 -10.09 1.75 7.80
N ALA A 101 -10.74 0.98 8.67
CA ALA A 101 -12.20 0.88 8.65
C ALA A 101 -12.90 2.19 9.08
N GLY A 102 -12.26 3.00 9.93
CA GLY A 102 -12.89 4.20 10.45
C GLY A 102 -14.16 3.92 11.27
N THR A 103 -15.09 4.86 11.23
CA THR A 103 -16.45 4.72 11.78
C THR A 103 -17.47 5.14 10.72
N PRO A 104 -18.76 4.73 10.82
CA PRO A 104 -19.78 5.13 9.84
C PRO A 104 -19.88 6.66 9.66
N ASN A 105 -19.70 7.43 10.74
CA ASN A 105 -19.79 8.89 10.71
C ASN A 105 -18.46 9.59 10.38
N ASN A 106 -17.35 8.87 10.41
CA ASN A 106 -16.01 9.38 10.10
C ASN A 106 -15.19 8.28 9.45
N PRO A 107 -15.48 7.94 8.19
CA PRO A 107 -14.71 6.93 7.45
C PRO A 107 -13.33 7.49 7.15
N ASN A 108 -12.28 6.73 7.47
CA ASN A 108 -10.92 7.09 7.10
C ASN A 108 -10.63 6.65 5.66
N MET A 109 -10.90 5.39 5.34
CA MET A 109 -10.93 4.90 3.96
C MET A 109 -12.38 4.56 3.61
N PRO A 110 -13.00 5.27 2.64
CA PRO A 110 -14.41 5.04 2.32
C PRO A 110 -14.62 3.61 1.82
N ALA A 111 -15.77 3.04 2.12
CA ALA A 111 -16.16 1.67 1.78
C ALA A 111 -15.36 0.54 2.46
N MET A 112 -14.41 0.83 3.34
CA MET A 112 -13.69 -0.22 4.06
C MET A 112 -14.52 -0.73 5.23
N ARG A 113 -14.67 -2.04 5.34
CA ARG A 113 -15.45 -2.72 6.39
C ARG A 113 -14.61 -3.78 7.08
N VAL A 114 -14.86 -3.94 8.37
CA VAL A 114 -14.36 -5.10 9.11
C VAL A 114 -15.28 -6.28 8.81
N GLU A 115 -14.72 -7.33 8.20
CA GLU A 115 -15.43 -8.57 7.91
C GLU A 115 -15.30 -9.56 9.07
N GLU A 116 -14.09 -9.71 9.59
CA GLU A 116 -13.81 -10.62 10.69
C GLU A 116 -12.60 -10.15 11.51
N CYS A 117 -12.61 -10.50 12.80
CA CYS A 117 -11.45 -10.37 13.68
C CYS A 117 -11.23 -11.72 14.37
N ARG A 118 -10.03 -12.29 14.20
CA ARG A 118 -9.63 -13.57 14.82
C ARG A 118 -8.47 -13.33 15.78
N GLY A 119 -8.68 -13.68 17.05
CA GLY A 119 -7.68 -13.40 18.08
C GLY A 119 -7.41 -11.90 18.23
N TYR A 120 -6.20 -11.54 18.62
CA TYR A 120 -5.73 -10.15 18.73
C TYR A 120 -4.88 -9.73 17.54
N ASP A 121 -4.57 -10.64 16.63
CA ASP A 121 -3.47 -10.57 15.69
C ASP A 121 -3.87 -10.71 14.22
N LEU A 122 -5.15 -10.93 13.91
CA LEU A 122 -5.63 -11.05 12.54
C LEU A 122 -6.97 -10.36 12.34
N TRP A 123 -6.99 -9.36 11.47
CA TRP A 123 -8.17 -8.68 11.00
C TRP A 123 -8.37 -8.95 9.51
N GLN A 124 -9.58 -9.29 9.13
CA GLN A 124 -10.01 -9.36 7.75
C GLN A 124 -10.92 -8.18 7.46
N LEU A 125 -10.53 -7.41 6.46
CA LEU A 125 -11.28 -6.27 5.96
C LEU A 125 -11.70 -6.53 4.52
N ARG A 126 -12.79 -5.90 4.12
CA ARG A 126 -13.29 -5.90 2.75
C ARG A 126 -13.65 -4.50 2.31
N HIS A 127 -13.29 -4.16 1.09
CA HIS A 127 -13.68 -2.91 0.47
C HIS A 127 -14.95 -3.14 -0.34
N LEU A 128 -16.07 -2.52 0.04
CA LEU A 128 -17.39 -2.86 -0.49
C LEU A 128 -17.52 -2.63 -2.00
N THR A 129 -16.98 -1.54 -2.53
CA THR A 129 -17.15 -1.20 -3.95
C THR A 129 -16.28 -2.03 -4.88
N THR A 130 -15.10 -2.45 -4.44
CA THR A 130 -14.22 -3.32 -5.24
C THR A 130 -14.37 -4.80 -4.91
N ASN A 131 -15.02 -5.13 -3.80
CA ASN A 131 -15.09 -6.48 -3.22
C ASN A 131 -13.70 -7.09 -2.86
N ALA A 132 -12.65 -6.29 -2.87
CA ALA A 132 -11.30 -6.73 -2.57
C ALA A 132 -11.08 -6.97 -1.08
N GLN A 133 -10.28 -7.97 -0.75
CA GLN A 133 -9.94 -8.34 0.63
C GLN A 133 -8.58 -7.80 1.05
N LEU A 134 -8.50 -7.39 2.31
CA LEU A 134 -7.29 -6.96 2.98
C LEU A 134 -7.19 -7.65 4.34
N TYR A 135 -6.04 -8.25 4.61
CA TYR A 135 -5.72 -8.80 5.92
C TYR A 135 -4.71 -7.90 6.62
N VAL A 136 -4.92 -7.65 7.90
CA VAL A 136 -3.97 -6.98 8.77
C VAL A 136 -3.58 -7.96 9.86
N CYS A 137 -2.29 -8.25 9.99
CA CYS A 137 -1.79 -9.20 10.98
C CYS A 137 -0.54 -8.67 11.68
N GLU A 138 -0.33 -9.11 12.91
CA GLU A 138 0.80 -8.68 13.72
C GLU A 138 2.08 -9.45 13.36
N ARG A 139 3.22 -8.74 13.42
CA ARG A 139 4.53 -9.32 13.09
C ARG A 139 5.04 -10.29 14.17
N ALA A 140 4.74 -10.03 15.42
CA ALA A 140 5.34 -10.71 16.57
C ALA A 140 4.59 -11.97 17.00
N THR A 141 3.35 -12.13 16.61
CA THR A 141 2.52 -13.26 17.01
C THR A 141 2.39 -14.27 15.88
N LEU A 142 3.24 -15.30 15.91
CA LEU A 142 2.78 -16.59 15.41
C LEU A 142 1.65 -17.00 16.36
N PRO A 143 0.36 -16.97 15.95
CA PRO A 143 -0.73 -17.28 16.85
C PRO A 143 -0.49 -18.66 17.42
N THR A 144 -0.53 -18.78 18.75
CA THR A 144 -0.55 -20.08 19.39
C THR A 144 -1.76 -20.83 18.87
N THR A 145 -1.65 -22.13 18.66
CA THR A 145 -2.73 -22.98 18.12
C THR A 145 -4.05 -22.85 18.91
N ALA A 146 -4.00 -22.43 20.18
CA ALA A 146 -5.15 -22.21 21.05
C ALA A 146 -5.98 -20.96 20.71
N ASP A 147 -5.36 -19.90 20.16
CA ASP A 147 -6.04 -18.62 19.89
C ASP A 147 -6.53 -18.47 18.44
N ARG A 148 -6.09 -19.35 17.53
CA ARG A 148 -6.41 -19.31 16.09
C ARG A 148 -7.88 -19.46 15.73
N GLY A 149 -8.74 -19.81 16.67
CA GLY A 149 -10.15 -20.10 16.40
C GLY A 149 -11.17 -19.16 17.03
N LYS A 150 -10.76 -18.29 17.95
CA LYS A 150 -11.72 -17.44 18.67
C LYS A 150 -12.03 -16.19 17.86
N ARG A 151 -13.26 -16.10 17.34
CA ARG A 151 -13.78 -14.85 16.77
C ARG A 151 -13.97 -13.83 17.89
N ARG A 152 -13.46 -12.62 17.67
CA ARG A 152 -13.74 -11.49 18.56
C ARG A 152 -14.92 -10.69 18.03
N PRO A 153 -15.76 -10.14 18.89
CA PRO A 153 -16.79 -9.19 18.44
C PRO A 153 -16.13 -7.96 17.86
N ILE A 154 -16.60 -7.55 16.69
CA ILE A 154 -16.20 -6.27 16.08
C ILE A 154 -16.65 -5.15 17.03
N PRO A 155 -15.77 -4.19 17.37
CA PRO A 155 -16.15 -3.09 18.25
C PRO A 155 -17.37 -2.34 17.71
N ARG A 156 -18.41 -2.15 18.51
CA ARG A 156 -19.73 -1.60 18.11
C ARG A 156 -19.71 -0.25 17.39
N ARG A 157 -18.61 0.49 17.46
CA ARG A 157 -18.46 1.80 16.82
C ARG A 157 -17.74 1.73 15.47
N ARG A 158 -17.49 0.56 14.91
CA ARG A 158 -16.74 0.38 13.67
C ARG A 158 -17.65 -0.08 12.54
N SER A 159 -17.31 0.31 11.33
CA SER A 159 -18.03 -0.08 10.13
C SER A 159 -17.84 -1.58 9.87
N GLY A 160 -18.90 -2.36 10.08
CA GLY A 160 -18.97 -3.79 9.79
C GLY A 160 -19.59 -4.07 8.42
N MET A 161 -19.54 -5.33 7.99
CA MET A 161 -20.05 -5.75 6.67
C MET A 161 -21.55 -5.48 6.46
N ALA A 162 -22.34 -5.44 7.53
CA ALA A 162 -23.78 -5.15 7.46
C ALA A 162 -24.09 -3.66 7.27
N ASP A 163 -23.12 -2.77 7.49
CA ASP A 163 -23.34 -1.34 7.38
C ASP A 163 -23.28 -0.90 5.92
N PRO A 164 -24.34 -0.26 5.39
CA PRO A 164 -24.34 0.25 4.03
C PRO A 164 -23.33 1.40 3.86
N LEU A 165 -23.06 1.77 2.61
CA LEU A 165 -22.31 2.99 2.32
C LEU A 165 -23.09 4.21 2.80
N THR A 166 -22.41 5.08 3.52
CA THR A 166 -22.96 6.36 3.96
C THR A 166 -22.89 7.41 2.83
N GLU A 167 -23.69 8.47 2.90
CA GLU A 167 -23.61 9.58 1.95
C GLU A 167 -22.21 10.23 1.93
N VAL A 168 -21.56 10.30 3.09
CA VAL A 168 -20.19 10.81 3.20
C VAL A 168 -19.22 9.93 2.41
N GLU A 169 -19.30 8.61 2.55
CA GLU A 169 -18.45 7.68 1.81
C GLU A 169 -18.71 7.74 0.29
N LEU A 170 -19.98 7.84 -0.11
CA LEU A 170 -20.34 8.01 -1.53
C LEU A 170 -19.75 9.31 -2.10
N ALA A 171 -19.83 10.41 -1.37
CA ALA A 171 -19.22 11.68 -1.77
C ALA A 171 -17.68 11.58 -1.84
N MET A 172 -17.05 10.90 -0.88
CA MET A 172 -15.59 10.66 -0.90
C MET A 172 -15.16 9.81 -2.10
N LEU A 173 -15.91 8.78 -2.43
CA LEU A 173 -15.63 7.91 -3.59
C LEU A 173 -15.86 8.66 -4.91
N ALA A 174 -16.92 9.46 -5.00
CA ALA A 174 -17.22 10.28 -6.17
C ALA A 174 -16.16 11.38 -6.41
N ALA A 175 -15.45 11.80 -5.38
CA ALA A 175 -14.35 12.77 -5.49
C ALA A 175 -13.04 12.16 -6.02
N VAL A 176 -12.95 10.82 -6.13
CA VAL A 176 -11.78 10.15 -6.72
C VAL A 176 -11.75 10.44 -8.22
N PRO A 177 -10.66 11.02 -8.75
CA PRO A 177 -10.54 11.22 -10.19
C PRO A 177 -10.58 9.90 -10.94
N GLU A 178 -11.00 9.95 -12.20
CA GLU A 178 -10.92 8.78 -13.07
C GLU A 178 -9.47 8.33 -13.24
N ILE A 179 -9.22 7.02 -13.09
CA ILE A 179 -7.90 6.40 -13.19
C ILE A 179 -7.94 5.38 -14.32
N SER A 180 -7.10 5.55 -15.34
CA SER A 180 -7.00 4.58 -16.43
C SER A 180 -6.45 3.22 -15.94
N PRO A 181 -6.77 2.09 -16.61
CA PRO A 181 -6.28 0.77 -16.18
C PRO A 181 -4.75 0.68 -16.04
N PRO A 182 -3.93 1.21 -16.95
CA PRO A 182 -2.47 1.21 -16.78
C PRO A 182 -2.03 2.07 -15.59
N MET A 183 -2.70 3.19 -15.34
CA MET A 183 -2.39 4.03 -14.17
C MET A 183 -2.77 3.33 -12.87
N LYS A 184 -3.90 2.62 -12.81
CA LYS A 184 -4.24 1.79 -11.63
C LYS A 184 -3.14 0.78 -11.34
N ARG A 185 -2.56 0.15 -12.37
CA ARG A 185 -1.42 -0.76 -12.20
C ARG A 185 -0.17 -0.06 -11.69
N LEU A 186 0.14 1.15 -12.19
CA LEU A 186 1.27 1.96 -11.68
C LEU A 186 1.07 2.32 -10.22
N LEU A 187 -0.10 2.83 -9.84
CA LEU A 187 -0.39 3.23 -8.46
C LEU A 187 -0.41 2.02 -7.51
N ALA A 188 -1.01 0.91 -7.93
CA ALA A 188 -0.99 -0.35 -7.18
C ALA A 188 0.45 -0.88 -6.98
N GLY A 189 1.26 -0.82 -8.03
CA GLY A 189 2.66 -1.20 -8.00
C GLY A 189 3.51 -0.28 -7.13
N LEU A 190 3.27 1.02 -7.16
CA LEU A 190 3.88 2.01 -6.27
C LEU A 190 3.59 1.68 -4.81
N TRP A 191 2.31 1.46 -4.47
CA TRP A 191 1.91 1.09 -3.10
C TRP A 191 2.62 -0.15 -2.58
N VAL A 192 2.68 -1.21 -3.38
CA VAL A 192 3.34 -2.46 -2.99
C VAL A 192 4.83 -2.26 -2.74
N ARG A 193 5.47 -1.37 -3.50
CA ARG A 193 6.92 -1.17 -3.43
C ARG A 193 7.38 -0.24 -2.32
N MET A 194 6.50 0.55 -1.72
CA MET A 194 6.88 1.47 -0.65
C MET A 194 7.51 0.81 0.57
N SER A 195 7.30 -0.50 0.79
CA SER A 195 7.90 -1.28 1.88
C SER A 195 9.01 -2.22 1.42
N LEU A 196 9.40 -2.20 0.14
CA LEU A 196 10.44 -3.09 -0.36
C LEU A 196 11.81 -2.74 0.22
N ARG A 197 12.60 -3.78 0.42
CA ARG A 197 14.01 -3.72 0.75
C ARG A 197 14.81 -4.13 -0.46
N ASP A 198 15.92 -3.48 -0.70
CA ASP A 198 16.83 -3.91 -1.74
C ASP A 198 18.01 -4.71 -1.15
N PRO A 199 18.07 -6.02 -1.43
CA PRO A 199 19.22 -6.83 -1.03
C PRO A 199 20.53 -6.47 -1.74
N GLY A 200 20.45 -5.76 -2.87
CA GLY A 200 21.58 -5.33 -3.68
C GLY A 200 22.07 -3.92 -3.37
N GLY A 201 21.29 -3.14 -2.59
CA GLY A 201 21.65 -1.77 -2.20
C GLY A 201 21.49 -0.74 -3.33
N THR A 202 20.64 -1.00 -4.32
CA THR A 202 20.40 -0.08 -5.45
C THR A 202 19.35 0.98 -5.12
N PHE A 203 18.52 0.76 -4.10
CA PHE A 203 17.55 1.73 -3.62
C PHE A 203 17.28 1.55 -2.12
N HIS A 204 16.77 2.59 -1.49
CA HIS A 204 16.36 2.56 -0.09
C HIS A 204 15.03 3.30 0.08
N LEU A 205 13.92 2.57 0.30
CA LEU A 205 12.57 3.13 0.49
C LEU A 205 12.06 2.97 1.93
N GLY A 206 12.79 2.26 2.78
CA GLY A 206 12.40 2.01 4.16
C GLY A 206 12.20 3.33 4.92
N GLY A 207 11.02 3.51 5.51
CA GLY A 207 10.71 4.71 6.27
C GLY A 207 10.19 5.90 5.45
N TRP A 208 9.71 5.70 4.22
CA TRP A 208 9.12 6.79 3.42
C TRP A 208 8.16 7.68 4.21
N PHE A 209 7.31 7.07 5.04
CA PHE A 209 6.36 7.80 5.87
C PHE A 209 6.90 8.19 7.24
N ASN A 210 8.12 7.82 7.55
CA ASN A 210 8.76 8.07 8.83
C ASN A 210 10.26 8.32 8.63
N ASP A 211 10.60 9.54 8.18
CA ASP A 211 12.01 9.95 8.16
C ASP A 211 12.49 10.23 9.59
N PRO A 212 13.34 9.34 10.17
CA PRO A 212 13.82 9.52 11.53
C PRO A 212 14.77 10.74 11.66
N LEU A 213 15.26 11.27 10.55
CA LEU A 213 16.16 12.43 10.52
C LEU A 213 15.39 13.74 10.33
N TYR A 214 14.13 13.69 9.94
CA TYR A 214 13.31 14.87 9.73
C TYR A 214 12.81 15.45 11.06
N ARG A 215 13.59 16.34 11.61
CA ARG A 215 13.31 17.03 12.87
C ARG A 215 12.88 18.48 12.64
N LYS A 216 11.63 18.74 12.25
CA LYS A 216 11.08 20.09 12.38
C LYS A 216 10.49 20.29 13.77
N PRO A 217 10.95 21.31 14.53
CA PRO A 217 10.35 21.65 15.82
C PRO A 217 8.85 21.92 15.66
N GLY A 218 8.00 21.29 16.49
CA GLY A 218 6.57 21.58 16.57
C GLY A 218 5.66 20.83 15.59
N ARG A 219 6.17 19.94 14.73
CA ARG A 219 5.34 19.05 13.93
C ARG A 219 5.54 17.58 14.33
N ALA A 220 4.45 16.84 14.37
CA ALA A 220 4.52 15.40 14.57
C ALA A 220 5.36 14.78 13.45
N HIS A 221 6.32 13.92 13.81
CA HIS A 221 7.37 13.35 12.95
C HIS A 221 6.91 12.24 12.00
N TRP A 222 5.61 12.19 11.66
CA TRP A 222 4.99 10.95 11.18
C TRP A 222 4.90 10.81 9.68
N ALA A 223 5.07 11.89 8.93
CA ALA A 223 4.81 11.81 7.52
C ALA A 223 5.58 12.88 6.76
N SER A 224 6.25 12.48 5.70
CA SER A 224 6.61 13.41 4.64
C SER A 224 5.34 14.01 4.06
N ASP A 225 5.31 15.32 3.88
CA ASP A 225 4.26 15.97 3.10
C ASP A 225 4.25 15.34 1.71
N CYS A 226 3.17 14.70 1.29
CA CYS A 226 3.03 14.16 -0.05
C CYS A 226 1.64 14.42 -0.65
N ARG A 227 1.61 14.50 -1.96
CA ARG A 227 0.42 14.73 -2.76
C ARG A 227 0.47 13.87 -4.01
N LEU A 228 -0.55 13.05 -4.18
CA LEU A 228 -0.79 12.25 -5.37
C LEU A 228 -2.09 12.70 -6.00
N TRP A 229 -2.05 13.24 -7.23
CA TRP A 229 -3.23 13.72 -7.95
C TRP A 229 -3.05 13.55 -9.45
N GLY A 230 -4.14 13.60 -10.17
CA GLY A 230 -4.13 13.51 -11.62
C GLY A 230 -5.50 13.17 -12.17
N TYR A 231 -5.53 12.81 -13.42
CA TYR A 231 -6.74 12.40 -14.11
C TYR A 231 -6.38 11.39 -15.20
N HIS A 232 -7.20 10.36 -15.34
CA HIS A 232 -7.09 9.31 -16.35
C HIS A 232 -5.70 8.64 -16.34
N GLY A 233 -4.88 8.87 -17.36
CA GLY A 233 -3.56 8.25 -17.52
C GLY A 233 -2.38 9.15 -17.12
N ARG A 234 -2.61 10.34 -16.58
CA ARG A 234 -1.55 11.27 -16.20
C ARG A 234 -1.69 11.74 -14.77
N TRP A 235 -0.70 11.41 -13.96
CA TRP A 235 -0.70 11.67 -12.52
C TRP A 235 0.63 12.24 -12.06
N ASP A 236 0.58 13.02 -10.98
CA ASP A 236 1.73 13.63 -10.34
C ASP A 236 1.83 13.15 -8.90
N LEU A 237 3.01 12.73 -8.47
CA LEU A 237 3.38 12.46 -7.10
C LEU A 237 4.43 13.48 -6.67
N GLU A 238 4.06 14.35 -5.76
CA GLU A 238 4.94 15.32 -5.12
C GLU A 238 5.17 14.94 -3.67
N TRP A 239 6.40 15.09 -3.20
CA TRP A 239 6.73 14.91 -1.78
C TRP A 239 7.90 15.83 -1.40
N ARG A 240 8.23 15.84 -0.12
CA ARG A 240 9.38 16.57 0.42
C ARG A 240 10.26 15.64 1.23
N GLY A 241 11.54 15.65 0.94
CA GLY A 241 12.52 14.88 1.69
C GLY A 241 12.69 13.46 1.18
N TYR A 242 12.71 12.52 2.09
CA TYR A 242 12.93 11.10 1.76
C TYR A 242 11.64 10.42 1.24
N PRO A 243 11.73 9.44 0.31
CA PRO A 243 12.94 8.89 -0.33
C PRO A 243 13.49 9.84 -1.43
N PHE A 244 14.74 9.62 -1.79
CA PHE A 244 15.28 10.32 -2.96
C PHE A 244 14.60 9.85 -4.25
N PRO A 245 14.35 10.72 -5.24
CA PRO A 245 13.70 10.34 -6.48
C PRO A 245 14.36 9.17 -7.20
N ASP A 246 15.69 9.13 -7.18
CA ASP A 246 16.49 8.09 -7.83
C ASP A 246 16.24 6.70 -7.17
N ASP A 247 16.08 6.65 -5.84
CA ASP A 247 15.73 5.42 -5.11
C ASP A 247 14.33 4.92 -5.48
N LEU A 248 13.36 5.85 -5.57
CA LEU A 248 12.01 5.51 -5.97
C LEU A 248 11.96 4.99 -7.41
N VAL A 249 12.65 5.67 -8.32
CA VAL A 249 12.78 5.24 -9.72
C VAL A 249 13.44 3.86 -9.80
N ALA A 250 14.56 3.65 -9.09
CA ALA A 250 15.23 2.37 -9.04
C ALA A 250 14.31 1.25 -8.54
N ALA A 251 13.50 1.51 -7.50
CA ALA A 251 12.55 0.52 -6.99
C ALA A 251 11.43 0.21 -8.00
N LEU A 252 10.87 1.23 -8.67
CA LEU A 252 9.77 1.06 -9.62
C LEU A 252 10.20 0.37 -10.92
N THR A 253 11.46 0.55 -11.33
CA THR A 253 12.01 -0.01 -12.57
C THR A 253 13.02 -1.15 -12.35
N HIS A 254 13.17 -1.63 -11.11
CA HIS A 254 14.12 -2.70 -10.78
C HIS A 254 13.89 -3.94 -11.64
N PRO A 255 14.93 -4.55 -12.23
CA PRO A 255 14.77 -5.65 -13.19
C PRO A 255 14.06 -6.88 -12.60
N VAL A 256 14.14 -7.08 -11.27
CA VAL A 256 13.53 -8.23 -10.57
C VAL A 256 12.28 -7.84 -9.79
N ALA A 257 12.30 -6.68 -9.12
CA ALA A 257 11.24 -6.25 -8.20
C ALA A 257 10.42 -5.09 -8.72
N GLY A 258 10.83 -4.47 -9.82
CA GLY A 258 10.13 -3.33 -10.44
C GLY A 258 8.79 -3.71 -11.05
N ILE A 259 8.03 -2.72 -11.48
CA ILE A 259 6.75 -2.91 -12.17
C ILE A 259 7.05 -3.40 -13.60
N THR A 260 6.53 -4.56 -13.94
CA THR A 260 6.80 -5.16 -15.25
C THR A 260 6.35 -4.25 -16.39
N GLY A 261 7.30 -3.88 -17.26
CA GLY A 261 7.07 -2.99 -18.40
C GLY A 261 7.15 -1.50 -18.05
N ALA A 262 7.40 -1.13 -16.79
CA ALA A 262 7.62 0.27 -16.45
C ALA A 262 9.00 0.75 -16.92
N THR A 263 9.03 1.97 -17.43
CA THR A 263 10.25 2.67 -17.83
C THR A 263 10.33 4.03 -17.14
N ALA A 264 11.51 4.59 -17.01
CA ALA A 264 11.72 5.89 -16.39
C ALA A 264 12.51 6.82 -17.30
N THR A 265 12.15 8.11 -17.27
CA THR A 265 12.87 9.17 -17.96
C THR A 265 13.08 10.32 -16.99
N ARG A 266 14.32 10.76 -16.83
CA ARG A 266 14.65 11.93 -16.01
C ARG A 266 14.26 13.20 -16.77
N THR A 267 13.53 14.09 -16.11
CA THR A 267 13.09 15.38 -16.69
C THR A 267 13.83 16.57 -16.09
N SER A 268 14.30 16.44 -14.85
CA SER A 268 15.18 17.43 -14.20
C SER A 268 16.05 16.75 -13.13
N ALA A 269 16.82 17.53 -12.39
CA ALA A 269 17.63 17.01 -11.28
C ALA A 269 16.78 16.29 -10.20
N ARG A 270 15.52 16.71 -10.00
CA ARG A 270 14.61 16.22 -8.97
C ARG A 270 13.27 15.71 -9.51
N SER A 271 13.19 15.48 -10.81
CA SER A 271 11.93 15.07 -11.44
C SER A 271 12.15 13.96 -12.44
N TRP A 272 11.21 13.02 -12.43
CA TRP A 272 11.18 11.86 -13.30
C TRP A 272 9.78 11.60 -13.82
N VAL A 273 9.68 10.90 -14.94
CA VAL A 273 8.42 10.36 -15.46
C VAL A 273 8.54 8.83 -15.53
N ILE A 274 7.67 8.14 -14.82
CA ILE A 274 7.52 6.69 -14.93
C ILE A 274 6.39 6.42 -15.93
N ARG A 275 6.67 5.59 -16.94
CA ARG A 275 5.69 5.19 -17.95
C ARG A 275 5.35 3.72 -17.86
N LEU A 276 4.07 3.42 -18.04
CA LEU A 276 3.56 2.05 -18.23
C LEU A 276 2.45 2.08 -19.28
N ALA A 277 2.73 1.53 -20.47
CA ALA A 277 1.86 1.74 -21.63
C ALA A 277 1.60 3.24 -21.85
N GLU A 278 0.32 3.66 -21.93
CA GLU A 278 -0.06 5.07 -22.09
C GLU A 278 -0.12 5.88 -20.77
N ALA A 279 0.14 5.23 -19.63
CA ALA A 279 0.11 5.94 -18.35
C ALA A 279 1.45 6.61 -18.03
N GLU A 280 1.40 7.82 -17.47
CA GLU A 280 2.54 8.61 -17.02
C GLU A 280 2.35 9.04 -15.56
N LEU A 281 3.27 8.63 -14.71
CA LEU A 281 3.37 9.12 -13.33
C LEU A 281 4.60 10.04 -13.23
N HIS A 282 4.33 11.31 -13.00
CA HIS A 282 5.36 12.32 -12.80
C HIS A 282 5.77 12.35 -11.33
N LEU A 283 7.05 12.27 -11.07
CA LEU A 283 7.64 12.27 -9.73
C LEU A 283 8.36 13.58 -9.49
N HIS A 284 8.04 14.26 -8.39
CA HIS A 284 8.62 15.55 -8.05
C HIS A 284 9.03 15.60 -6.57
N ASP A 285 10.33 15.63 -6.30
CA ASP A 285 10.84 16.00 -4.98
C ASP A 285 10.88 17.52 -4.86
N ARG A 286 10.03 18.08 -3.99
CA ARG A 286 10.02 19.51 -3.69
C ARG A 286 11.07 19.84 -2.64
N GLU A 287 11.90 20.81 -2.91
CA GLU A 287 12.81 21.36 -1.89
C GLU A 287 12.07 21.82 -0.63
N LEU A 288 12.75 21.68 0.52
CA LEU A 288 12.32 22.19 1.83
C LEU A 288 12.36 23.72 1.85
#